data_ce1e3053dcc46e084517166d74f6cf04
#
_entry.id   ce1e3053dcc46e084517166d74f6cf04
#
_cell.length_a   1.000
_cell.length_b   1.000
_cell.length_c   1.000
_cell.angle_alpha   90.00
_cell.angle_beta   90.00
_cell.angle_gamma   90.00
#
_symmetry.space_group_name_H-M   'P 1'
#
loop_
_entity.id
_entity.type
_entity.pdbx_description
1 polymer ?
#
loop_
_entity_poly.entity_id
_entity_poly.type
_entity_poly.pdbx_seq_one_letter_code
_entity_poly.pdbx_strand_id
1 'polypeptide(L)'
;MNQGARAARAADQLASLLRAERLPDSVRALGTRVQARLAAPVTLALVGWPEAAPAALANGLLGGPVLPEAEGLPPAELAFGTSEVWSILKADGSELNVSSETALTYDPYDIALLCRAAPLPLLEQVSLRVAALEGTAEEMQAALHWALKGADMLVWCTASPAEDAAMRAALPDALQDHAFLAVRGSATADPGAFVAAHAVPFDDPSGAAQGAFRAALLRHVAQGRREDVECALMLLEQYLPGQARRTGVPDTAHPESDASAADPIAIQETCALGAEIVDLLAARADRIAHLIEAEGPLPMEEVLEVCAASLTAAADRAGVSERDAGLADDLAEAADLMMLLQMEGSPSALVDALALMLQARHVCEARLSA
;
A
#
# COMPACT_ATOMS: atom_id res chain seq x y z
N MET A 1 4.93 22.00 -0.61
CA MET A 1 4.78 21.58 0.81
C MET A 1 5.16 20.11 0.88
N ASN A 2 6.04 19.69 1.78
CA ASN A 2 6.54 18.31 1.83
C ASN A 2 5.39 17.34 2.18
N GLN A 3 5.26 16.24 1.47
CA GLN A 3 4.21 15.23 1.63
C GLN A 3 4.17 14.67 3.07
N GLY A 4 5.33 14.48 3.69
CA GLY A 4 5.42 14.07 5.09
C GLY A 4 4.78 15.08 6.06
N ALA A 5 4.93 16.38 5.83
CA ALA A 5 4.28 17.41 6.64
C ALA A 5 2.75 17.43 6.48
N ARG A 6 2.24 17.02 5.30
CA ARG A 6 0.79 16.88 5.05
C ARG A 6 0.23 15.66 5.79
N ALA A 7 0.92 14.54 5.69
CA ALA A 7 0.54 13.31 6.41
C ALA A 7 0.54 13.50 7.93
N ALA A 8 1.59 14.13 8.49
CA ALA A 8 1.66 14.43 9.91
C ALA A 8 0.51 15.32 10.39
N ARG A 9 0.15 16.37 9.62
CA ARG A 9 -1.00 17.23 9.97
C ARG A 9 -2.33 16.48 9.91
N ALA A 10 -2.53 15.65 8.88
CA ALA A 10 -3.74 14.84 8.77
C ALA A 10 -3.85 13.86 9.96
N ALA A 11 -2.74 13.22 10.35
CA ALA A 11 -2.68 12.35 11.51
C ALA A 11 -3.01 13.08 12.82
N ASP A 12 -2.45 14.29 13.05
CA ASP A 12 -2.72 15.10 14.23
C ASP A 12 -4.18 15.55 14.32
N GLN A 13 -4.76 15.95 13.19
CA GLN A 13 -6.17 16.34 13.12
C GLN A 13 -7.09 15.15 13.33
N LEU A 14 -6.78 14.01 12.74
CA LEU A 14 -7.50 12.77 12.96
C LEU A 14 -7.42 12.32 14.42
N ALA A 15 -6.24 12.43 15.06
CA ALA A 15 -6.07 12.17 16.48
C ALA A 15 -6.96 13.08 17.35
N SER A 16 -7.17 14.32 16.93
CA SER A 16 -8.03 15.28 17.62
C SER A 16 -9.52 14.92 17.44
N LEU A 17 -9.90 14.49 16.26
CA LEU A 17 -11.23 13.98 15.96
C LEU A 17 -11.55 12.74 16.79
N LEU A 18 -10.63 11.77 16.85
CA LEU A 18 -10.81 10.51 17.57
C LEU A 18 -10.99 10.68 19.09
N ARG A 19 -10.57 11.81 19.64
CA ARG A 19 -10.79 12.19 21.05
C ARG A 19 -12.17 12.79 21.31
N ALA A 20 -12.95 13.11 20.27
CA ALA A 20 -14.28 13.67 20.44
C ALA A 20 -15.24 12.62 21.04
N GLU A 21 -16.02 13.02 22.06
CA GLU A 21 -16.88 12.11 22.82
C GLU A 21 -18.06 11.55 22.01
N ARG A 22 -18.44 12.20 20.90
CA ARG A 22 -19.64 11.88 20.11
C ARG A 22 -19.38 11.17 18.79
N LEU A 23 -18.24 10.52 18.65
CA LEU A 23 -17.95 9.72 17.45
C LEU A 23 -18.57 8.32 17.58
N PRO A 24 -19.27 7.82 16.53
CA PRO A 24 -19.66 6.42 16.45
C PRO A 24 -18.44 5.49 16.61
N ASP A 25 -18.63 4.35 17.28
CA ASP A 25 -17.51 3.43 17.55
C ASP A 25 -16.87 2.87 16.27
N SER A 26 -17.65 2.63 15.22
CA SER A 26 -17.19 2.22 13.90
C SER A 26 -16.26 3.27 13.27
N VAL A 27 -16.64 4.53 13.31
CA VAL A 27 -15.83 5.65 12.80
C VAL A 27 -14.56 5.81 13.62
N ARG A 28 -14.65 5.65 14.93
CA ARG A 28 -13.50 5.64 15.83
C ARG A 28 -12.53 4.52 15.48
N ALA A 29 -13.03 3.29 15.24
CA ALA A 29 -12.21 2.15 14.86
C ALA A 29 -11.52 2.35 13.50
N LEU A 30 -12.24 2.86 12.50
CA LEU A 30 -11.69 3.18 11.18
C LEU A 30 -10.64 4.30 11.28
N GLY A 31 -10.97 5.41 11.91
CA GLY A 31 -10.04 6.53 12.10
C GLY A 31 -8.78 6.14 12.87
N THR A 32 -8.88 5.25 13.87
CA THR A 32 -7.72 4.73 14.60
C THR A 32 -6.80 3.92 13.67
N ARG A 33 -7.36 3.10 12.78
CA ARG A 33 -6.57 2.35 11.78
C ARG A 33 -5.88 3.29 10.80
N VAL A 34 -6.59 4.24 10.22
CA VAL A 34 -6.01 5.24 9.31
C VAL A 34 -4.91 6.04 10.01
N GLN A 35 -5.14 6.45 11.26
CA GLN A 35 -4.12 7.14 12.06
C GLN A 35 -2.88 6.27 12.28
N ALA A 36 -3.05 4.99 12.61
CA ALA A 36 -1.94 4.06 12.80
C ALA A 36 -1.12 3.90 11.51
N ARG A 37 -1.78 3.75 10.36
CA ARG A 37 -1.12 3.69 9.04
C ARG A 37 -0.36 4.99 8.72
N LEU A 38 -0.93 6.15 9.00
CA LEU A 38 -0.26 7.44 8.78
C LEU A 38 0.96 7.64 9.69
N ALA A 39 0.95 7.08 10.90
CA ALA A 39 2.02 7.22 11.88
C ALA A 39 3.14 6.19 11.71
N ALA A 40 2.83 5.00 11.21
CA ALA A 40 3.80 3.91 11.03
C ALA A 40 4.58 4.05 9.72
N PRO A 41 5.84 3.62 9.62
CA PRO A 41 6.52 3.42 8.35
C PRO A 41 5.81 2.33 7.54
N VAL A 42 5.94 2.36 6.21
CA VAL A 42 5.44 1.30 5.33
C VAL A 42 6.30 0.06 5.53
N THR A 43 5.67 -1.08 5.80
CA THR A 43 6.38 -2.35 5.98
C THR A 43 6.64 -3.02 4.63
N LEU A 44 7.89 -3.08 4.23
CA LEU A 44 8.36 -3.70 3.00
C LEU A 44 8.97 -5.07 3.29
N ALA A 45 8.35 -6.15 2.80
CA ALA A 45 8.90 -7.49 2.86
C ALA A 45 9.84 -7.74 1.66
N LEU A 46 11.08 -8.12 1.92
CA LEU A 46 12.02 -8.61 0.92
C LEU A 46 12.17 -10.12 1.10
N VAL A 47 11.68 -10.88 0.15
CA VAL A 47 11.62 -12.34 0.26
C VAL A 47 12.19 -12.97 -1.00
N GLY A 48 12.90 -14.07 -0.86
CA GLY A 48 13.42 -14.82 -1.99
C GLY A 48 14.32 -15.97 -1.54
N TRP A 49 14.79 -16.72 -2.50
CA TRP A 49 15.73 -17.81 -2.26
C TRP A 49 17.13 -17.27 -1.87
N PRO A 50 17.96 -18.01 -1.15
CA PRO A 50 19.31 -17.57 -0.75
C PRO A 50 20.17 -17.07 -1.92
N GLU A 51 20.10 -17.73 -3.07
CA GLU A 51 20.84 -17.36 -4.29
C GLU A 51 20.35 -16.04 -4.90
N ALA A 52 19.13 -15.62 -4.60
CA ALA A 52 18.63 -14.29 -4.96
C ALA A 52 19.12 -13.19 -4.01
N ALA A 53 19.76 -13.56 -2.91
CA ALA A 53 20.41 -12.66 -1.95
C ALA A 53 19.52 -11.48 -1.48
N PRO A 54 18.35 -11.70 -0.84
CA PRO A 54 17.49 -10.62 -0.38
C PRO A 54 18.18 -9.67 0.62
N ALA A 55 19.15 -10.16 1.41
CA ALA A 55 19.96 -9.33 2.30
C ALA A 55 20.86 -8.34 1.54
N ALA A 56 21.46 -8.78 0.43
CA ALA A 56 22.28 -7.90 -0.43
C ALA A 56 21.41 -6.80 -1.06
N LEU A 57 20.18 -7.14 -1.47
CA LEU A 57 19.23 -6.13 -1.95
C LEU A 57 18.87 -5.12 -0.85
N ALA A 58 18.60 -5.58 0.38
CA ALA A 58 18.35 -4.70 1.51
C ALA A 58 19.53 -3.74 1.76
N ASN A 59 20.76 -4.27 1.74
CA ASN A 59 21.98 -3.49 1.87
C ASN A 59 22.08 -2.40 0.79
N GLY A 60 21.80 -2.78 -0.43
CA GLY A 60 21.81 -1.83 -1.54
C GLY A 60 20.73 -0.76 -1.44
N LEU A 61 19.51 -1.10 -1.06
CA LEU A 61 18.43 -0.14 -0.83
C LEU A 61 18.78 0.86 0.28
N LEU A 62 19.48 0.41 1.33
CA LEU A 62 19.88 1.22 2.46
C LEU A 62 21.20 1.99 2.23
N GLY A 63 21.93 1.66 1.15
CA GLY A 63 23.16 2.34 0.74
C GLY A 63 24.41 1.91 1.48
N GLY A 64 24.41 0.73 2.08
CA GLY A 64 25.58 0.19 2.78
C GLY A 64 25.32 -1.18 3.43
N PRO A 65 26.36 -1.82 3.98
CA PRO A 65 26.28 -3.14 4.59
C PRO A 65 25.55 -3.06 5.94
N VAL A 66 24.23 -3.22 5.89
CA VAL A 66 23.33 -3.14 7.06
C VAL A 66 23.05 -4.54 7.64
N LEU A 67 23.00 -5.54 6.77
CA LEU A 67 22.87 -6.94 7.12
C LEU A 67 24.12 -7.72 6.69
N PRO A 68 24.50 -8.76 7.41
CA PRO A 68 25.56 -9.66 6.93
C PRO A 68 25.09 -10.39 5.66
N GLU A 69 26.01 -10.55 4.71
CA GLU A 69 25.80 -11.35 3.51
C GLU A 69 26.28 -12.77 3.75
N ALA A 70 25.72 -13.44 4.75
CA ALA A 70 26.07 -14.81 5.13
C ALA A 70 24.98 -15.78 4.66
N GLU A 71 25.38 -16.99 4.31
CA GLU A 71 24.46 -18.10 4.13
C GLU A 71 23.76 -18.41 5.47
N GLY A 72 22.50 -18.78 5.43
CA GLY A 72 21.73 -19.08 6.65
C GLY A 72 21.36 -17.84 7.45
N LEU A 73 21.30 -16.65 6.85
CA LEU A 73 20.85 -15.47 7.57
C LEU A 73 19.43 -15.69 8.13
N PRO A 74 19.22 -15.58 9.44
CA PRO A 74 17.88 -15.67 10.02
C PRO A 74 16.99 -14.53 9.48
N PRO A 75 15.65 -14.68 9.54
CA PRO A 75 14.75 -13.57 9.27
C PRO A 75 15.19 -12.31 10.00
N ALA A 76 15.16 -11.16 9.30
CA ALA A 76 15.66 -9.91 9.86
C ALA A 76 14.64 -8.79 9.72
N GLU A 77 14.50 -7.97 10.77
CA GLU A 77 13.67 -6.76 10.77
C GLU A 77 14.56 -5.52 10.96
N LEU A 78 14.41 -4.56 10.04
CA LEU A 78 15.15 -3.30 10.05
C LEU A 78 14.16 -2.16 10.22
N ALA A 79 14.35 -1.35 11.25
CA ALA A 79 13.49 -0.21 11.57
C ALA A 79 14.31 1.07 11.79
N PHE A 80 13.64 2.22 11.72
CA PHE A 80 14.24 3.47 12.11
C PHE A 80 14.48 3.52 13.62
N GLY A 81 15.66 3.99 14.01
CA GLY A 81 16.02 4.29 15.38
C GLY A 81 16.93 5.50 15.45
N THR A 82 16.85 6.27 16.54
CA THR A 82 17.72 7.43 16.77
C THR A 82 19.17 7.06 17.05
N SER A 83 19.41 5.80 17.40
CA SER A 83 20.73 5.20 17.60
C SER A 83 20.73 3.78 17.03
N GLU A 84 21.92 3.27 16.75
CA GLU A 84 22.07 1.90 16.30
C GLU A 84 21.88 0.95 17.49
N VAL A 85 20.90 0.05 17.35
CA VAL A 85 20.61 -1.01 18.36
C VAL A 85 20.39 -2.32 17.60
N TRP A 86 21.03 -3.37 18.09
CA TRP A 86 20.81 -4.72 17.62
C TRP A 86 20.14 -5.54 18.72
N SER A 87 19.11 -6.29 18.38
CA SER A 87 18.54 -7.31 19.24
C SER A 87 18.36 -8.63 18.51
N ILE A 88 18.43 -9.71 19.24
CA ILE A 88 18.27 -11.07 18.76
C ILE A 88 17.11 -11.69 19.54
N LEU A 89 16.11 -12.19 18.83
CA LEU A 89 15.13 -13.10 19.38
C LEU A 89 15.62 -14.53 19.13
N LYS A 90 15.83 -15.28 20.21
CA LYS A 90 16.26 -16.67 20.11
C LYS A 90 15.09 -17.61 19.86
N ALA A 91 15.40 -18.84 19.44
CA ALA A 91 14.41 -19.90 19.25
C ALA A 91 13.63 -20.27 20.53
N ASP A 92 14.21 -20.04 21.72
CA ASP A 92 13.55 -20.22 23.01
C ASP A 92 12.62 -19.07 23.43
N GLY A 93 12.51 -18.02 22.58
CA GLY A 93 11.70 -16.82 22.84
C GLY A 93 12.41 -15.76 23.69
N SER A 94 13.65 -15.95 24.09
CA SER A 94 14.42 -14.95 24.83
C SER A 94 14.93 -13.85 23.89
N GLU A 95 14.82 -12.60 24.31
CA GLU A 95 15.33 -11.43 23.57
C GLU A 95 16.60 -10.90 24.23
N LEU A 96 17.63 -10.62 23.44
CA LEU A 96 18.91 -10.08 23.87
C LEU A 96 19.29 -8.86 23.06
N ASN A 97 19.63 -7.75 23.74
CA ASN A 97 20.31 -6.65 23.10
C ASN A 97 21.81 -6.98 23.00
N VAL A 98 22.35 -6.86 21.80
CA VAL A 98 23.72 -7.27 21.50
C VAL A 98 24.47 -6.13 20.78
N SER A 99 25.82 -6.19 20.79
CA SER A 99 26.60 -5.34 19.90
C SER A 99 26.53 -5.88 18.44
N SER A 100 26.80 -5.03 17.46
CA SER A 100 26.88 -5.46 16.06
C SER A 100 27.85 -6.61 15.85
N GLU A 101 29.02 -6.58 16.48
CA GLU A 101 30.01 -7.65 16.39
C GLU A 101 29.46 -8.97 16.99
N THR A 102 28.73 -8.88 18.10
CA THR A 102 28.17 -10.04 18.78
C THR A 102 27.00 -10.62 17.96
N ALA A 103 26.16 -9.79 17.36
CA ALA A 103 25.05 -10.23 16.49
C ALA A 103 25.54 -11.11 15.33
N LEU A 104 26.73 -10.81 14.80
CA LEU A 104 27.35 -11.53 13.69
C LEU A 104 28.09 -12.82 14.10
N THR A 105 28.28 -13.07 15.38
CA THR A 105 29.00 -14.26 15.92
C THR A 105 28.07 -15.34 16.45
N TYR A 106 26.77 -15.08 16.56
CA TYR A 106 25.79 -16.10 16.96
C TYR A 106 25.62 -17.14 15.84
N ASP A 107 25.35 -18.38 16.24
CA ASP A 107 24.92 -19.40 15.29
C ASP A 107 23.56 -18.99 14.71
N PRO A 108 23.44 -18.86 13.38
CA PRO A 108 22.16 -18.50 12.74
C PRO A 108 20.99 -19.39 13.13
N TYR A 109 21.25 -20.67 13.43
CA TYR A 109 20.22 -21.64 13.85
C TYR A 109 19.67 -21.41 15.26
N ASP A 110 20.39 -20.67 16.09
CA ASP A 110 19.92 -20.29 17.44
C ASP A 110 19.06 -19.01 17.42
N ILE A 111 19.01 -18.32 16.27
CA ILE A 111 18.32 -17.03 16.11
C ILE A 111 17.03 -17.24 15.34
N ALA A 112 15.89 -16.94 15.99
CA ALA A 112 14.59 -16.91 15.32
C ALA A 112 14.36 -15.62 14.53
N LEU A 113 14.89 -14.48 15.02
CA LEU A 113 14.75 -13.18 14.39
C LEU A 113 15.92 -12.25 14.77
N LEU A 114 16.48 -11.58 13.77
CA LEU A 114 17.45 -10.53 13.95
C LEU A 114 16.78 -9.16 13.79
N CYS A 115 16.82 -8.32 14.81
CA CYS A 115 16.28 -6.97 14.74
C CYS A 115 17.40 -5.93 14.77
N ARG A 116 17.28 -4.92 13.89
CA ARG A 116 18.19 -3.77 13.90
C ARG A 116 17.40 -2.48 13.78
N ALA A 117 17.59 -1.57 14.73
CA ALA A 117 17.18 -0.19 14.61
C ALA A 117 18.40 0.67 14.25
N ALA A 118 18.28 1.58 13.28
CA ALA A 118 19.38 2.43 12.84
C ALA A 118 18.88 3.80 12.32
N PRO A 119 19.68 4.88 12.44
CA PRO A 119 19.31 6.20 11.96
C PRO A 119 19.56 6.35 10.45
N LEU A 120 18.94 5.49 9.67
CA LEU A 120 19.04 5.49 8.21
C LEU A 120 17.84 6.21 7.59
N PRO A 121 18.04 7.18 6.68
CA PRO A 121 16.95 8.02 6.16
C PRO A 121 15.82 7.24 5.47
N LEU A 122 16.12 6.11 4.83
CA LEU A 122 15.11 5.29 4.20
C LEU A 122 14.18 4.66 5.25
N LEU A 123 14.72 4.24 6.39
CA LEU A 123 13.95 3.60 7.46
C LEU A 123 12.97 4.55 8.18
N GLU A 124 13.09 5.87 7.98
CA GLU A 124 12.06 6.82 8.43
C GLU A 124 10.73 6.65 7.67
N GLN A 125 10.81 6.15 6.44
CA GLN A 125 9.66 6.01 5.56
C GLN A 125 9.18 4.56 5.45
N VAL A 126 10.13 3.59 5.49
CA VAL A 126 9.85 2.16 5.36
C VAL A 126 10.54 1.38 6.46
N SER A 127 9.90 0.33 6.96
CA SER A 127 10.57 -0.73 7.71
C SER A 127 10.78 -1.91 6.78
N LEU A 128 11.87 -2.66 6.95
CA LEU A 128 12.18 -3.80 6.09
C LEU A 128 12.05 -5.09 6.89
N ARG A 129 11.41 -6.09 6.30
CA ARG A 129 11.49 -7.48 6.73
C ARG A 129 12.18 -8.28 5.65
N VAL A 130 13.26 -8.93 6.01
CA VAL A 130 14.11 -9.68 5.06
C VAL A 130 14.05 -11.14 5.45
N ALA A 131 13.68 -11.99 4.49
CA ALA A 131 13.63 -13.43 4.69
C ALA A 131 14.21 -14.16 3.47
N ALA A 132 15.23 -14.99 3.72
CA ALA A 132 15.67 -16.01 2.78
C ALA A 132 14.79 -17.26 2.98
N LEU A 133 14.26 -17.82 1.88
CA LEU A 133 13.47 -19.05 1.90
C LEU A 133 14.41 -20.23 1.84
N GLU A 134 14.85 -20.70 3.00
CA GLU A 134 15.83 -21.77 3.15
C GLU A 134 15.33 -22.81 4.16
N GLY A 135 15.84 -24.03 4.06
CA GLY A 135 15.51 -25.14 4.96
C GLY A 135 14.38 -26.03 4.45
N THR A 136 13.62 -26.60 5.37
CA THR A 136 12.46 -27.45 5.08
C THR A 136 11.28 -26.65 4.54
N ALA A 137 10.32 -27.33 3.90
CA ALA A 137 9.11 -26.67 3.41
C ALA A 137 8.32 -25.96 4.51
N GLU A 138 8.33 -26.50 5.73
CA GLU A 138 7.68 -25.90 6.91
C GLU A 138 8.40 -24.63 7.36
N GLU A 139 9.73 -24.63 7.40
CA GLU A 139 10.55 -23.47 7.75
C GLU A 139 10.41 -22.35 6.72
N MET A 140 10.45 -22.68 5.43
CA MET A 140 10.24 -21.73 4.34
C MET A 140 8.84 -21.11 4.42
N GLN A 141 7.81 -21.91 4.67
CA GLN A 141 6.43 -21.41 4.81
C GLN A 141 6.31 -20.51 6.05
N ALA A 142 6.94 -20.86 7.17
CA ALA A 142 6.95 -20.04 8.37
C ALA A 142 7.64 -18.69 8.14
N ALA A 143 8.82 -18.69 7.48
CA ALA A 143 9.56 -17.48 7.13
C ALA A 143 8.75 -16.58 6.18
N LEU A 144 8.13 -17.17 5.15
CA LEU A 144 7.26 -16.45 4.21
C LEU A 144 6.06 -15.84 4.96
N HIS A 145 5.35 -16.63 5.76
CA HIS A 145 4.21 -16.14 6.53
C HIS A 145 4.60 -15.01 7.48
N TRP A 146 5.74 -15.13 8.18
CA TRP A 146 6.24 -14.08 9.06
C TRP A 146 6.55 -12.79 8.28
N ALA A 147 7.23 -12.90 7.14
CA ALA A 147 7.61 -11.74 6.34
C ALA A 147 6.38 -11.00 5.78
N LEU A 148 5.36 -11.75 5.34
CA LEU A 148 4.15 -11.20 4.74
C LEU A 148 3.12 -10.71 5.75
N LYS A 149 3.17 -11.17 7.00
CA LYS A 149 2.20 -10.79 8.03
C LYS A 149 2.23 -9.28 8.31
N GLY A 150 1.22 -8.56 7.81
CA GLY A 150 1.11 -7.10 7.96
C GLY A 150 2.15 -6.33 7.13
N ALA A 151 2.68 -6.94 6.08
CA ALA A 151 3.46 -6.22 5.08
C ALA A 151 2.52 -5.40 4.19
N ASP A 152 2.89 -4.14 3.94
CA ASP A 152 2.16 -3.26 3.03
C ASP A 152 2.63 -3.43 1.58
N MET A 153 3.86 -3.90 1.39
CA MET A 153 4.49 -4.12 0.08
C MET A 153 5.39 -5.35 0.11
N LEU A 154 5.54 -5.97 -1.05
CA LEU A 154 6.42 -7.11 -1.26
C LEU A 154 7.46 -6.81 -2.33
N VAL A 155 8.71 -7.20 -2.10
CA VAL A 155 9.72 -7.38 -3.11
C VAL A 155 10.11 -8.85 -3.15
N TRP A 156 9.73 -9.52 -4.22
CA TRP A 156 10.18 -10.87 -4.47
C TRP A 156 11.54 -10.85 -5.15
N CYS A 157 12.54 -11.35 -4.46
CA CYS A 157 13.91 -11.46 -4.98
C CYS A 157 14.09 -12.81 -5.68
N THR A 158 14.55 -12.79 -6.91
CA THR A 158 14.77 -14.01 -7.70
C THR A 158 16.04 -13.95 -8.55
N ALA A 159 16.69 -15.09 -8.70
CA ALA A 159 17.74 -15.31 -9.71
C ALA A 159 17.17 -15.99 -10.97
N SER A 160 16.08 -16.73 -10.82
CA SER A 160 15.42 -17.53 -11.86
C SER A 160 13.89 -17.31 -11.84
N PRO A 161 13.35 -16.28 -12.49
CA PRO A 161 11.92 -15.94 -12.42
C PRO A 161 10.98 -17.08 -12.85
N ALA A 162 11.41 -17.96 -13.73
CA ALA A 162 10.60 -19.08 -14.19
C ALA A 162 10.44 -20.16 -13.10
N GLU A 163 11.45 -20.38 -12.27
CA GLU A 163 11.43 -21.40 -11.21
C GLU A 163 10.51 -20.98 -10.07
N ASP A 164 10.42 -19.68 -9.79
CA ASP A 164 9.62 -19.12 -8.72
C ASP A 164 8.15 -18.89 -9.09
N ALA A 165 7.78 -19.07 -10.35
CA ALA A 165 6.47 -18.65 -10.87
C ALA A 165 5.29 -19.26 -10.11
N ALA A 166 5.37 -20.55 -9.75
CA ALA A 166 4.32 -21.24 -9.02
C ALA A 166 4.13 -20.70 -7.59
N MET A 167 5.24 -20.36 -6.91
CA MET A 167 5.20 -19.82 -5.56
C MET A 167 4.68 -18.39 -5.55
N ARG A 168 5.08 -17.57 -6.53
CA ARG A 168 4.55 -16.22 -6.70
C ARG A 168 3.06 -16.20 -7.00
N ALA A 169 2.58 -17.15 -7.81
CA ALA A 169 1.16 -17.28 -8.12
C ALA A 169 0.30 -17.72 -6.91
N ALA A 170 0.91 -18.28 -5.86
CA ALA A 170 0.24 -18.65 -4.62
C ALA A 170 0.20 -17.52 -3.58
N LEU A 171 0.78 -16.37 -3.87
CA LEU A 171 0.73 -15.19 -2.98
C LEU A 171 -0.69 -14.61 -2.95
N PRO A 172 -1.11 -14.02 -1.82
CA PRO A 172 -2.39 -13.34 -1.72
C PRO A 172 -2.53 -12.22 -2.77
N ASP A 173 -3.66 -12.16 -3.47
CA ASP A 173 -3.92 -11.17 -4.52
C ASP A 173 -3.74 -9.74 -4.03
N ALA A 174 -4.20 -9.43 -2.81
CA ALA A 174 -4.03 -8.12 -2.19
C ALA A 174 -2.57 -7.66 -2.04
N LEU A 175 -1.60 -8.60 -2.04
CA LEU A 175 -0.17 -8.27 -2.03
C LEU A 175 0.40 -8.15 -3.44
N GLN A 176 -0.20 -8.79 -4.44
CA GLN A 176 0.32 -8.77 -5.82
C GLN A 176 0.28 -7.36 -6.39
N ASP A 177 -0.77 -6.59 -6.10
CA ASP A 177 -0.93 -5.17 -6.51
C ASP A 177 0.10 -4.23 -5.86
N HIS A 178 0.79 -4.70 -4.82
CA HIS A 178 1.85 -3.98 -4.13
C HIS A 178 3.19 -4.74 -4.15
N ALA A 179 3.33 -5.69 -5.09
CA ALA A 179 4.51 -6.52 -5.22
C ALA A 179 5.39 -6.11 -6.39
N PHE A 180 6.70 -6.16 -6.17
CA PHE A 180 7.74 -5.94 -7.18
C PHE A 180 8.57 -7.19 -7.34
N LEU A 181 8.98 -7.50 -8.57
CA LEU A 181 9.90 -8.55 -8.87
C LEU A 181 11.31 -7.96 -9.03
N ALA A 182 12.22 -8.28 -8.12
CA ALA A 182 13.63 -7.93 -8.22
C ALA A 182 14.43 -9.13 -8.76
N VAL A 183 14.89 -9.02 -10.00
CA VAL A 183 15.66 -10.06 -10.67
C VAL A 183 17.13 -9.77 -10.49
N ARG A 184 17.87 -10.69 -9.85
CA ARG A 184 19.31 -10.54 -9.65
C ARG A 184 20.04 -10.57 -10.99
N GLY A 185 20.82 -9.52 -11.28
CA GLY A 185 21.59 -9.39 -12.52
C GLY A 185 20.93 -8.47 -13.54
N SER A 186 21.11 -8.78 -14.83
CA SER A 186 20.68 -7.95 -15.96
C SER A 186 19.50 -8.51 -16.75
N ALA A 187 18.96 -9.66 -16.34
CA ALA A 187 17.87 -10.31 -17.06
C ALA A 187 16.57 -9.52 -16.91
N THR A 188 15.84 -9.33 -18.00
CA THR A 188 14.48 -8.83 -17.97
C THR A 188 13.52 -9.98 -17.73
N ALA A 189 12.50 -9.77 -16.94
CA ALA A 189 11.47 -10.75 -16.65
C ALA A 189 10.07 -10.14 -16.83
N ASP A 190 9.11 -10.99 -17.12
CA ASP A 190 7.71 -10.64 -17.08
C ASP A 190 7.29 -10.48 -15.61
N PRO A 191 6.73 -9.34 -15.20
CA PRO A 191 6.24 -9.15 -13.84
C PRO A 191 5.07 -10.09 -13.49
N GLY A 192 4.33 -10.60 -14.49
CA GLY A 192 3.09 -11.34 -14.26
C GLY A 192 2.05 -10.47 -13.59
N ALA A 193 1.54 -10.90 -12.42
CA ALA A 193 0.57 -10.15 -11.61
C ALA A 193 1.21 -9.05 -10.74
N PHE A 194 2.54 -8.91 -10.71
CA PHE A 194 3.21 -7.89 -9.92
C PHE A 194 3.23 -6.53 -10.62
N VAL A 195 3.34 -5.46 -9.86
CA VAL A 195 3.37 -4.06 -10.36
C VAL A 195 4.46 -3.85 -11.41
N ALA A 196 5.65 -4.39 -11.19
CA ALA A 196 6.77 -4.29 -12.11
C ALA A 196 7.86 -5.33 -11.81
N ALA A 197 8.66 -5.62 -12.85
CA ALA A 197 9.90 -6.38 -12.73
C ALA A 197 11.12 -5.48 -13.00
N HIS A 198 12.12 -5.60 -12.16
CA HIS A 198 13.35 -4.83 -12.27
C HIS A 198 14.57 -5.77 -12.28
N ALA A 199 15.44 -5.60 -13.25
CA ALA A 199 16.77 -6.18 -13.22
C ALA A 199 17.65 -5.35 -12.28
N VAL A 200 18.13 -5.96 -11.22
CA VAL A 200 18.89 -5.27 -10.17
C VAL A 200 20.23 -5.99 -9.96
N PRO A 201 21.37 -5.35 -10.22
CA PRO A 201 22.67 -5.88 -9.83
C PRO A 201 22.85 -5.67 -8.33
N PHE A 202 22.60 -6.72 -7.54
CA PHE A 202 22.65 -6.62 -6.07
C PHE A 202 24.07 -6.35 -5.55
N ASP A 203 25.07 -6.71 -6.36
CA ASP A 203 26.48 -6.54 -6.03
C ASP A 203 27.02 -5.10 -6.29
N ASP A 204 26.21 -4.21 -6.90
CA ASP A 204 26.54 -2.80 -7.16
C ASP A 204 25.52 -1.84 -6.53
N PRO A 205 25.66 -1.52 -5.24
CA PRO A 205 24.73 -0.64 -4.53
C PRO A 205 24.72 0.81 -5.06
N SER A 206 25.74 1.21 -5.80
CA SER A 206 25.84 2.55 -6.38
C SER A 206 25.33 2.62 -7.83
N GLY A 207 24.94 1.49 -8.41
CA GLY A 207 24.53 1.38 -9.81
C GLY A 207 23.24 2.11 -10.13
N ALA A 208 23.15 2.62 -11.37
CA ALA A 208 21.96 3.32 -11.86
C ALA A 208 20.69 2.45 -11.79
N ALA A 209 20.80 1.14 -12.02
CA ALA A 209 19.68 0.20 -11.96
C ALA A 209 19.11 0.10 -10.54
N GLN A 210 19.96 0.04 -9.51
CA GLN A 210 19.53 0.02 -8.11
C GLN A 210 18.91 1.35 -7.70
N GLY A 211 19.46 2.47 -8.16
CA GLY A 211 18.88 3.78 -7.97
C GLY A 211 17.48 3.90 -8.61
N ALA A 212 17.30 3.37 -9.81
CA ALA A 212 16.02 3.34 -10.52
C ALA A 212 14.97 2.46 -9.78
N PHE A 213 15.39 1.29 -9.31
CA PHE A 213 14.53 0.40 -8.52
C PHE A 213 14.11 1.05 -7.21
N ARG A 214 15.06 1.60 -6.44
CA ARG A 214 14.76 2.35 -5.21
C ARG A 214 13.78 3.49 -5.48
N ALA A 215 13.97 4.25 -6.57
CA ALA A 215 13.07 5.33 -6.94
C ALA A 215 11.67 4.81 -7.30
N ALA A 216 11.54 3.65 -7.93
CA ALA A 216 10.25 3.02 -8.23
C ALA A 216 9.52 2.62 -6.94
N LEU A 217 10.19 1.94 -6.01
CA LEU A 217 9.65 1.59 -4.69
C LEU A 217 9.17 2.83 -3.93
N LEU A 218 10.00 3.88 -3.85
CA LEU A 218 9.64 5.10 -3.13
C LEU A 218 8.48 5.85 -3.76
N ARG A 219 8.33 5.80 -5.09
CA ARG A 219 7.14 6.37 -5.76
C ARG A 219 5.87 5.62 -5.36
N HIS A 220 5.93 4.29 -5.29
CA HIS A 220 4.79 3.46 -4.88
C HIS A 220 4.43 3.71 -3.41
N VAL A 221 5.42 3.75 -2.50
CA VAL A 221 5.23 4.16 -1.10
C VAL A 221 4.58 5.54 -1.00
N ALA A 222 5.06 6.50 -1.79
CA ALA A 222 4.52 7.86 -1.80
C ALA A 222 3.08 7.91 -2.34
N GLN A 223 2.72 7.02 -3.26
CA GLN A 223 1.34 6.89 -3.76
C GLN A 223 0.42 6.35 -2.65
N GLY A 224 0.73 5.22 -2.04
CA GLY A 224 -0.07 4.67 -0.93
C GLY A 224 -0.23 5.65 0.23
N ARG A 225 0.84 6.41 0.54
CA ARG A 225 0.74 7.49 1.56
C ARG A 225 -0.20 8.62 1.15
N ARG A 226 -0.31 8.95 -0.12
CA ARG A 226 -1.30 9.94 -0.59
C ARG A 226 -2.72 9.43 -0.35
N GLU A 227 -2.98 8.19 -0.68
CA GLU A 227 -4.27 7.54 -0.49
C GLU A 227 -4.66 7.48 1.00
N ASP A 228 -3.74 7.10 1.89
CA ASP A 228 -3.97 7.16 3.34
C ASP A 228 -4.32 8.58 3.83
N VAL A 229 -3.64 9.61 3.32
CA VAL A 229 -3.94 11.01 3.64
C VAL A 229 -5.32 11.42 3.13
N GLU A 230 -5.69 11.01 1.95
CA GLU A 230 -7.00 11.30 1.35
C GLU A 230 -8.13 10.64 2.15
N CYS A 231 -7.95 9.38 2.56
CA CYS A 231 -8.87 8.71 3.48
C CYS A 231 -9.03 9.48 4.81
N ALA A 232 -7.93 9.95 5.39
CA ALA A 232 -7.98 10.74 6.62
C ALA A 232 -8.73 12.07 6.43
N LEU A 233 -8.47 12.77 5.31
CA LEU A 233 -9.11 14.04 5.00
C LEU A 233 -10.61 13.91 4.80
N MET A 234 -11.06 12.79 4.21
CA MET A 234 -12.50 12.52 4.08
C MET A 234 -13.18 12.31 5.42
N LEU A 235 -12.60 11.50 6.30
CA LEU A 235 -13.14 11.34 7.65
C LEU A 235 -13.22 12.69 8.37
N LEU A 236 -12.19 13.54 8.20
CA LEU A 236 -12.16 14.87 8.79
C LEU A 236 -13.23 15.80 8.18
N GLU A 237 -13.45 15.76 6.87
CA GLU A 237 -14.44 16.60 6.20
C GLU A 237 -15.85 16.22 6.60
N GLN A 238 -16.13 14.94 6.77
CA GLN A 238 -17.41 14.44 7.20
C GLN A 238 -17.76 14.83 8.65
N TYR A 239 -16.80 14.67 9.58
CA TYR A 239 -17.07 14.87 11.01
C TYR A 239 -16.60 16.23 11.57
N LEU A 240 -15.71 16.94 10.87
CA LEU A 240 -15.23 18.27 11.21
C LEU A 240 -15.23 19.19 9.96
N PRO A 241 -16.39 19.55 9.43
CA PRO A 241 -16.47 20.35 8.21
C PRO A 241 -15.66 21.65 8.32
N GLY A 242 -14.83 21.93 7.31
CA GLY A 242 -13.97 23.12 7.25
C GLY A 242 -12.58 22.97 7.87
N GLN A 243 -12.25 21.89 8.57
CA GLN A 243 -10.88 21.64 9.01
C GLN A 243 -10.03 21.02 7.90
N ALA A 244 -10.59 20.18 7.04
CA ALA A 244 -9.91 19.62 5.87
C ALA A 244 -9.38 20.74 4.94
N ARG A 245 -10.13 21.81 4.77
CA ARG A 245 -9.71 23.01 3.98
C ARG A 245 -8.52 23.76 4.59
N ARG A 246 -8.27 23.64 5.89
CA ARG A 246 -7.11 24.26 6.56
C ARG A 246 -5.81 23.48 6.36
N THR A 247 -5.86 22.25 5.84
CA THR A 247 -4.66 21.47 5.51
C THR A 247 -3.93 21.97 4.26
N GLY A 248 -4.47 22.99 3.60
CA GLY A 248 -3.82 23.66 2.46
C GLY A 248 -3.64 22.70 1.28
N VAL A 249 -4.72 22.01 0.89
CA VAL A 249 -4.80 21.47 -0.46
C VAL A 249 -4.74 22.68 -1.39
N PRO A 250 -3.64 22.96 -2.12
CA PRO A 250 -3.72 23.93 -3.19
C PRO A 250 -4.72 23.35 -4.17
N ASP A 251 -5.74 24.14 -4.50
CA ASP A 251 -6.46 23.96 -5.75
C ASP A 251 -5.36 23.71 -6.80
N THR A 252 -5.27 22.51 -7.32
CA THR A 252 -4.29 22.19 -8.35
C THR A 252 -4.71 22.99 -9.55
N ALA A 253 -4.01 24.09 -9.77
CA ALA A 253 -4.09 24.80 -11.04
C ALA A 253 -3.76 23.78 -12.13
N HIS A 254 -4.77 23.41 -12.90
CA HIS A 254 -4.63 22.54 -14.05
C HIS A 254 -3.61 23.17 -15.01
N PRO A 255 -2.66 22.42 -15.55
CA PRO A 255 -1.93 22.87 -16.71
C PRO A 255 -2.96 23.04 -17.83
N GLU A 256 -3.01 24.23 -18.40
CA GLU A 256 -3.77 24.51 -19.61
C GLU A 256 -3.35 23.50 -20.69
N SER A 257 -4.19 22.50 -20.93
CA SER A 257 -4.06 21.59 -22.06
C SER A 257 -4.65 22.27 -23.28
N ASP A 258 -3.85 22.42 -24.33
CA ASP A 258 -4.29 22.88 -25.63
C ASP A 258 -5.52 22.09 -26.10
N ALA A 259 -6.67 22.71 -26.01
CA ALA A 259 -7.95 22.15 -26.44
C ALA A 259 -8.00 22.09 -27.97
N SER A 260 -7.82 20.90 -28.50
CA SER A 260 -8.29 20.58 -29.85
C SER A 260 -9.81 20.72 -29.88
N ALA A 261 -10.33 21.48 -30.87
CA ALA A 261 -11.73 21.82 -31.00
C ALA A 261 -12.63 20.57 -31.09
N ALA A 262 -13.24 20.18 -29.97
CA ALA A 262 -14.29 19.19 -29.91
C ALA A 262 -15.67 19.84 -30.02
N ASP A 263 -16.62 19.09 -30.60
CA ASP A 263 -18.00 19.54 -30.89
C ASP A 263 -18.71 19.93 -29.56
N PRO A 264 -19.22 21.18 -29.43
CA PRO A 264 -19.77 21.67 -28.16
C PRO A 264 -20.99 20.90 -27.65
N ILE A 265 -21.74 20.24 -28.53
CA ILE A 265 -22.88 19.38 -28.12
C ILE A 265 -22.38 18.09 -27.47
N ALA A 266 -21.32 17.51 -28.00
CA ALA A 266 -20.71 16.28 -27.47
C ALA A 266 -20.10 16.49 -26.07
N ILE A 267 -19.49 17.64 -25.83
CA ILE A 267 -18.92 18.01 -24.52
C ILE A 267 -20.04 18.15 -23.49
N GLN A 268 -21.17 18.74 -23.84
CA GLN A 268 -22.28 18.94 -22.92
C GLN A 268 -22.97 17.63 -22.49
N GLU A 269 -23.08 16.65 -23.38
CA GLU A 269 -23.63 15.31 -23.06
C GLU A 269 -22.70 14.51 -22.19
N THR A 270 -21.40 14.54 -22.43
CA THR A 270 -20.38 13.85 -21.62
C THR A 270 -20.29 14.44 -20.22
N CYS A 271 -20.32 15.77 -20.08
CA CYS A 271 -20.37 16.44 -18.79
C CYS A 271 -21.66 16.11 -18.01
N ALA A 272 -22.81 15.96 -18.68
CA ALA A 272 -24.06 15.61 -18.01
C ALA A 272 -24.02 14.17 -17.44
N LEU A 273 -23.51 13.19 -18.20
CA LEU A 273 -23.38 11.80 -17.77
C LEU A 273 -22.40 11.65 -16.60
N GLY A 274 -21.23 12.28 -16.69
CA GLY A 274 -20.26 12.28 -15.61
C GLY A 274 -20.81 12.89 -14.32
N ALA A 275 -21.56 14.01 -14.42
CA ALA A 275 -22.24 14.62 -13.28
C ALA A 275 -23.28 13.70 -12.65
N GLU A 276 -24.08 12.98 -13.46
CA GLU A 276 -25.04 11.99 -12.95
C GLU A 276 -24.37 10.84 -12.20
N ILE A 277 -23.21 10.37 -12.67
CA ILE A 277 -22.45 9.31 -12.00
C ILE A 277 -21.87 9.81 -10.68
N VAL A 278 -21.31 11.02 -10.65
CA VAL A 278 -20.81 11.64 -9.42
C VAL A 278 -21.94 11.84 -8.40
N ASP A 279 -23.11 12.32 -8.81
CA ASP A 279 -24.28 12.48 -7.95
C ASP A 279 -24.78 11.12 -7.42
N LEU A 280 -24.77 10.08 -8.26
CA LEU A 280 -25.09 8.71 -7.84
C LEU A 280 -24.14 8.22 -6.74
N LEU A 281 -22.83 8.35 -6.96
CA LEU A 281 -21.82 7.92 -6.00
C LEU A 281 -21.88 8.75 -4.72
N ALA A 282 -22.16 10.04 -4.78
CA ALA A 282 -22.36 10.91 -3.62
C ALA A 282 -23.57 10.48 -2.78
N ALA A 283 -24.72 10.24 -3.42
CA ALA A 283 -25.94 9.80 -2.72
C ALA A 283 -25.74 8.40 -2.06
N ARG A 284 -24.91 7.55 -2.65
CA ARG A 284 -24.56 6.24 -2.09
C ARG A 284 -23.58 6.35 -0.93
N ALA A 285 -22.63 7.28 -1.00
CA ALA A 285 -21.73 7.59 0.10
C ALA A 285 -22.51 8.09 1.34
N ASP A 286 -23.54 8.92 1.17
CA ASP A 286 -24.42 9.34 2.24
C ASP A 286 -25.15 8.15 2.90
N ARG A 287 -25.63 7.20 2.09
CA ARG A 287 -26.26 5.98 2.61
C ARG A 287 -25.26 5.11 3.41
N ILE A 288 -24.04 4.96 2.90
CA ILE A 288 -22.98 4.24 3.62
C ILE A 288 -22.66 4.94 4.94
N ALA A 289 -22.59 6.28 4.95
CA ALA A 289 -22.40 7.06 6.16
C ALA A 289 -23.50 6.77 7.19
N HIS A 290 -24.77 6.74 6.78
CA HIS A 290 -25.89 6.39 7.67
C HIS A 290 -25.79 4.96 8.22
N LEU A 291 -25.36 3.98 7.43
CA LEU A 291 -25.15 2.61 7.89
C LEU A 291 -24.02 2.53 8.93
N ILE A 292 -22.96 3.33 8.75
CA ILE A 292 -21.83 3.42 9.67
C ILE A 292 -22.22 4.14 10.97
N GLU A 293 -23.12 5.13 10.89
CA GLU A 293 -23.60 5.92 12.03
C GLU A 293 -24.69 5.23 12.87
N ALA A 294 -25.30 4.16 12.36
CA ALA A 294 -26.33 3.42 13.06
C ALA A 294 -25.77 2.81 14.37
N GLU A 295 -26.53 2.94 15.47
CA GLU A 295 -26.17 2.34 16.77
C GLU A 295 -26.17 0.80 16.65
N GLY A 296 -25.00 0.18 16.81
CA GLY A 296 -24.86 -1.27 16.77
C GLY A 296 -23.51 -1.74 16.21
N PRO A 297 -23.29 -3.05 16.08
CA PRO A 297 -22.13 -3.55 15.37
C PRO A 297 -22.20 -3.12 13.89
N LEU A 298 -21.06 -2.70 13.34
CA LEU A 298 -20.97 -2.25 11.94
C LEU A 298 -21.53 -3.33 11.00
N PRO A 299 -22.58 -3.05 10.19
CA PRO A 299 -23.17 -4.00 9.26
C PRO A 299 -22.26 -4.12 8.02
N MET A 300 -21.11 -4.76 8.20
CA MET A 300 -20.03 -4.83 7.22
C MET A 300 -20.51 -5.41 5.87
N GLU A 301 -21.28 -6.47 5.92
CA GLU A 301 -21.86 -7.13 4.74
C GLU A 301 -22.79 -6.17 3.97
N GLU A 302 -23.64 -5.43 4.68
CA GLU A 302 -24.57 -4.46 4.06
C GLU A 302 -23.80 -3.27 3.45
N VAL A 303 -22.74 -2.79 4.09
CA VAL A 303 -21.91 -1.70 3.55
C VAL A 303 -21.18 -2.17 2.29
N LEU A 304 -20.59 -3.36 2.29
CA LEU A 304 -19.94 -3.94 1.11
C LEU A 304 -20.94 -4.15 -0.04
N GLU A 305 -22.17 -4.60 0.27
CA GLU A 305 -23.24 -4.76 -0.72
C GLU A 305 -23.63 -3.40 -1.34
N VAL A 306 -23.77 -2.36 -0.53
CA VAL A 306 -24.06 -1.00 -1.02
C VAL A 306 -22.92 -0.48 -1.89
N CYS A 307 -21.66 -0.72 -1.53
CA CYS A 307 -20.51 -0.35 -2.35
C CYS A 307 -20.52 -1.06 -3.70
N ALA A 308 -20.71 -2.38 -3.71
CA ALA A 308 -20.77 -3.19 -4.93
C ALA A 308 -21.91 -2.75 -5.87
N ALA A 309 -23.13 -2.61 -5.33
CA ALA A 309 -24.27 -2.13 -6.09
C ALA A 309 -24.06 -0.71 -6.66
N SER A 310 -23.29 0.12 -5.97
CA SER A 310 -23.02 1.49 -6.40
C SER A 310 -22.07 1.54 -7.59
N LEU A 311 -20.97 0.77 -7.54
CA LEU A 311 -20.01 0.70 -8.65
C LEU A 311 -20.59 0.01 -9.87
N THR A 312 -21.36 -1.07 -9.69
CA THR A 312 -22.08 -1.72 -10.79
C THR A 312 -23.05 -0.74 -11.47
N ALA A 313 -23.83 0.00 -10.69
CA ALA A 313 -24.76 0.99 -11.26
C ALA A 313 -24.04 2.16 -11.96
N ALA A 314 -22.85 2.54 -11.48
CA ALA A 314 -22.01 3.55 -12.13
C ALA A 314 -21.42 3.03 -13.46
N ALA A 315 -20.94 1.79 -13.48
CA ALA A 315 -20.43 1.12 -14.68
C ALA A 315 -21.52 0.95 -15.74
N ASP A 316 -22.71 0.49 -15.35
CA ASP A 316 -23.86 0.36 -16.25
C ASP A 316 -24.24 1.69 -16.91
N ARG A 317 -24.20 2.80 -16.13
CA ARG A 317 -24.48 4.14 -16.67
C ARG A 317 -23.41 4.63 -17.64
N ALA A 318 -22.14 4.41 -17.29
CA ALA A 318 -21.03 4.77 -18.18
C ALA A 318 -21.08 3.96 -19.49
N GLY A 319 -21.46 2.70 -19.44
CA GLY A 319 -21.56 1.79 -20.59
C GLY A 319 -22.65 2.15 -21.60
N VAL A 320 -23.57 3.06 -21.26
CA VAL A 320 -24.61 3.57 -22.21
C VAL A 320 -23.99 4.53 -23.24
N SER A 321 -22.82 5.12 -22.95
CA SER A 321 -22.15 6.07 -23.85
C SER A 321 -20.99 5.41 -24.59
N GLU A 322 -21.11 5.20 -25.89
CA GLU A 322 -20.00 4.69 -26.74
C GLU A 322 -18.77 5.61 -26.75
N ARG A 323 -18.91 6.87 -26.32
CA ARG A 323 -17.84 7.89 -26.33
C ARG A 323 -16.94 7.85 -25.10
N ASP A 324 -17.42 7.27 -24.00
CA ASP A 324 -16.69 7.16 -22.74
C ASP A 324 -16.30 5.69 -22.40
N ALA A 325 -15.98 4.92 -23.44
CA ALA A 325 -15.59 3.51 -23.25
C ALA A 325 -14.51 3.32 -22.18
N GLY A 326 -13.53 4.22 -22.11
CA GLY A 326 -12.50 4.16 -21.09
C GLY A 326 -12.99 4.42 -19.65
N LEU A 327 -14.04 5.23 -19.46
CA LEU A 327 -14.65 5.40 -18.13
C LEU A 327 -15.51 4.18 -17.76
N ALA A 328 -16.21 3.63 -18.75
CA ALA A 328 -17.00 2.41 -18.55
C ALA A 328 -16.10 1.23 -18.17
N ASP A 329 -14.95 1.08 -18.84
CA ASP A 329 -13.96 0.05 -18.54
C ASP A 329 -13.37 0.23 -17.13
N ASP A 330 -12.94 1.45 -16.76
CA ASP A 330 -12.40 1.76 -15.43
C ASP A 330 -13.42 1.46 -14.31
N LEU A 331 -14.69 1.81 -14.53
CA LEU A 331 -15.75 1.55 -13.54
C LEU A 331 -16.18 0.09 -13.49
N ALA A 332 -16.12 -0.64 -14.61
CA ALA A 332 -16.37 -2.07 -14.65
C ALA A 332 -15.28 -2.83 -13.89
N GLU A 333 -14.02 -2.48 -14.10
CA GLU A 333 -12.90 -3.05 -13.34
C GLU A 333 -13.05 -2.78 -11.82
N ALA A 334 -13.42 -1.56 -11.45
CA ALA A 334 -13.69 -1.22 -10.05
C ALA A 334 -14.87 -2.03 -9.48
N ALA A 335 -15.92 -2.29 -10.26
CA ALA A 335 -17.05 -3.11 -9.85
C ALA A 335 -16.64 -4.58 -9.65
N ASP A 336 -15.79 -5.12 -10.51
CA ASP A 336 -15.25 -6.49 -10.39
C ASP A 336 -14.38 -6.64 -9.13
N LEU A 337 -13.48 -5.69 -8.88
CA LEU A 337 -12.68 -5.64 -7.65
C LEU A 337 -13.57 -5.55 -6.40
N MET A 338 -14.64 -4.76 -6.45
CA MET A 338 -15.59 -4.65 -5.34
C MET A 338 -16.30 -5.96 -5.04
N MET A 339 -16.64 -6.76 -6.07
CA MET A 339 -17.21 -8.08 -5.85
C MET A 339 -16.24 -9.03 -5.14
N LEU A 340 -14.94 -8.93 -5.44
CA LEU A 340 -13.91 -9.73 -4.74
C LEU A 340 -13.81 -9.31 -3.26
N LEU A 341 -13.81 -8.01 -2.97
CA LEU A 341 -13.81 -7.50 -1.59
C LEU A 341 -15.06 -7.92 -0.82
N GLN A 342 -16.22 -7.95 -1.48
CA GLN A 342 -17.46 -8.46 -0.90
C GLN A 342 -17.36 -9.95 -0.55
N MET A 343 -16.75 -10.76 -1.41
CA MET A 343 -16.53 -12.19 -1.15
C MET A 343 -15.53 -12.43 -0.03
N GLU A 344 -14.51 -11.57 0.13
CA GLU A 344 -13.53 -11.66 1.21
C GLU A 344 -14.16 -11.38 2.57
N GLY A 345 -15.08 -10.42 2.67
CA GLY A 345 -15.87 -10.12 3.87
C GLY A 345 -15.04 -9.75 5.10
N SER A 346 -13.79 -9.38 4.94
CA SER A 346 -12.89 -9.04 6.05
C SER A 346 -13.03 -7.57 6.45
N PRO A 347 -12.62 -7.18 7.68
CA PRO A 347 -12.56 -5.78 8.06
C PRO A 347 -11.59 -4.93 7.23
N SER A 348 -10.57 -5.54 6.61
CA SER A 348 -9.69 -4.88 5.65
C SER A 348 -10.40 -4.63 4.34
N ALA A 349 -11.14 -5.61 3.82
CA ALA A 349 -11.92 -5.47 2.60
C ALA A 349 -12.92 -4.31 2.66
N LEU A 350 -13.46 -4.00 3.83
CA LEU A 350 -14.33 -2.83 4.00
C LEU A 350 -13.58 -1.50 3.76
N VAL A 351 -12.35 -1.38 4.26
CA VAL A 351 -11.53 -0.17 4.06
C VAL A 351 -11.17 -0.02 2.59
N ASP A 352 -10.79 -1.12 1.96
CA ASP A 352 -10.41 -1.16 0.55
C ASP A 352 -11.62 -0.87 -0.35
N ALA A 353 -12.81 -1.37 0.01
CA ALA A 353 -14.06 -1.05 -0.67
C ALA A 353 -14.42 0.44 -0.62
N LEU A 354 -14.25 1.08 0.54
CA LEU A 354 -14.47 2.52 0.67
C LEU A 354 -13.43 3.33 -0.13
N ALA A 355 -12.17 2.90 -0.12
CA ALA A 355 -11.12 3.53 -0.91
C ALA A 355 -11.41 3.42 -2.42
N LEU A 356 -11.86 2.25 -2.88
CA LEU A 356 -12.22 2.00 -4.27
C LEU A 356 -13.41 2.87 -4.73
N MET A 357 -14.45 3.02 -3.89
CA MET A 357 -15.57 3.93 -4.15
C MET A 357 -15.13 5.37 -4.40
N LEU A 358 -14.14 5.81 -3.61
CA LEU A 358 -13.60 7.17 -3.74
C LEU A 358 -12.73 7.34 -4.97
N GLN A 359 -11.92 6.34 -5.29
CA GLN A 359 -11.10 6.34 -6.48
C GLN A 359 -11.99 6.43 -7.72
N ALA A 360 -13.06 5.63 -7.77
CA ALA A 360 -14.05 5.69 -8.84
C ALA A 360 -14.70 7.08 -8.97
N ARG A 361 -15.11 7.68 -7.85
CA ARG A 361 -15.65 9.04 -7.83
C ARG A 361 -14.63 10.06 -8.34
N HIS A 362 -13.38 9.98 -7.89
CA HIS A 362 -12.32 10.90 -8.28
C HIS A 362 -11.99 10.81 -9.79
N VAL A 363 -12.00 9.61 -10.36
CA VAL A 363 -11.85 9.39 -11.80
C VAL A 363 -12.97 10.09 -12.57
N CYS A 364 -14.22 9.99 -12.10
CA CYS A 364 -15.36 10.68 -12.71
C CYS A 364 -15.22 12.20 -12.60
N GLU A 365 -14.86 12.74 -11.43
CA GLU A 365 -14.66 14.18 -11.21
C GLU A 365 -13.51 14.74 -12.07
N ALA A 366 -12.41 13.99 -12.20
CA ALA A 366 -11.28 14.40 -13.03
C ALA A 366 -11.65 14.51 -14.51
N ARG A 367 -12.47 13.58 -15.01
CA ARG A 367 -12.96 13.62 -16.39
C ARG A 367 -13.98 14.73 -16.66
N LEU A 368 -14.75 15.14 -15.64
CA LEU A 368 -15.63 16.31 -15.73
C LEU A 368 -14.87 17.63 -15.82
N SER A 369 -13.64 17.64 -15.31
CA SER A 369 -12.80 18.83 -15.25
C SER A 369 -11.83 18.95 -16.42
N ALA A 370 -11.73 17.94 -17.28
CA ALA A 370 -10.84 17.86 -18.44
C ALA A 370 -11.57 18.24 -19.74
#